data_8b846df28a149e207ffbc12c88ac8716
#
_entry.id   8b846df28a149e207ffbc12c88ac8716
#
_cell.length_a   1.000
_cell.length_b   1.000
_cell.length_c   1.000
_cell.angle_alpha   90.00
_cell.angle_beta   90.00
_cell.angle_gamma   90.00
#
_symmetry.space_group_name_H-M   'P 1'
#
loop_
_entity.id
_entity.type
_entity.pdbx_description
1 polymer ?
#
loop_
_entity_poly.entity_id
_entity_poly.type
_entity_poly.pdbx_seq_one_letter_code
_entity_poly.pdbx_strand_id
1 'polypeptide(L)'
;MKKGSVIVDVAIDQGGCFETSKATTHQDPTYAIDEVIHYCVANMPGAVPRTSAFALNNATLPYVTSIANMGVKEALKKDDGLLKGLNIHSGKVTHQAVATALKKTYHPAIDCL
;
A
#
# COMPACT_ATOMS: atom_id res chain seq x y z
N MET A 1 -22.45 -19.56 0.17
CA MET A 1 -23.07 -18.42 -0.59
C MET A 1 -24.01 -19.00 -1.66
N LYS A 2 -24.88 -18.19 -2.24
CA LYS A 2 -25.72 -18.66 -3.34
C LYS A 2 -24.88 -18.84 -4.61
N LYS A 3 -25.27 -19.81 -5.46
CA LYS A 3 -24.67 -19.99 -6.79
C LYS A 3 -24.68 -18.67 -7.58
N GLY A 4 -23.56 -18.34 -8.22
CA GLY A 4 -23.39 -17.10 -8.97
C GLY A 4 -23.12 -15.85 -8.12
N SER A 5 -23.00 -15.98 -6.78
CA SER A 5 -22.53 -14.87 -5.94
C SER A 5 -21.10 -14.47 -6.30
N VAL A 6 -20.75 -13.22 -6.02
CA VAL A 6 -19.41 -12.69 -6.29
C VAL A 6 -18.70 -12.30 -4.99
N ILE A 7 -17.46 -12.67 -4.88
CA ILE A 7 -16.51 -12.22 -3.85
C ILE A 7 -15.47 -11.32 -4.52
N VAL A 8 -15.22 -10.16 -3.95
CA VAL A 8 -14.13 -9.25 -4.34
C VAL A 8 -13.17 -9.15 -3.17
N ASP A 9 -11.98 -9.69 -3.31
CA ASP A 9 -10.96 -9.66 -2.26
C ASP A 9 -10.00 -8.49 -2.48
N VAL A 10 -10.31 -7.36 -1.84
CA VAL A 10 -9.51 -6.13 -1.96
C VAL A 10 -8.14 -6.25 -1.30
N ALA A 11 -8.00 -7.12 -0.29
CA ALA A 11 -6.76 -7.34 0.45
C ALA A 11 -5.90 -8.47 -0.13
N ILE A 12 -6.13 -8.87 -1.38
CA ILE A 12 -5.43 -10.00 -2.00
C ILE A 12 -3.92 -9.82 -2.07
N ASP A 13 -3.43 -8.59 -2.23
CA ASP A 13 -2.02 -8.22 -2.23
C ASP A 13 -1.33 -8.46 -0.87
N GLN A 14 -2.10 -8.55 0.21
CA GLN A 14 -1.66 -8.87 1.57
C GLN A 14 -1.93 -10.34 1.96
N GLY A 15 -2.30 -11.18 0.99
CA GLY A 15 -2.58 -12.60 1.20
C GLY A 15 -4.06 -12.98 1.12
N GLY A 16 -4.96 -12.01 1.04
CA GLY A 16 -6.40 -12.22 0.94
C GLY A 16 -7.11 -12.43 2.27
N CYS A 17 -8.44 -12.34 2.24
CA CYS A 17 -9.32 -12.44 3.41
C CYS A 17 -10.03 -13.78 3.53
N PHE A 18 -9.98 -14.64 2.53
CA PHE A 18 -10.73 -15.90 2.46
C PHE A 18 -9.80 -17.09 2.30
N GLU A 19 -10.19 -18.25 2.81
CA GLU A 19 -9.45 -19.51 2.61
C GLU A 19 -9.28 -19.87 1.13
N THR A 20 -10.23 -19.43 0.30
CA THR A 20 -10.26 -19.65 -1.14
C THR A 20 -9.58 -18.54 -1.94
N SER A 21 -8.96 -17.53 -1.30
CA SER A 21 -8.31 -16.42 -1.98
C SER A 21 -7.07 -16.88 -2.73
N LYS A 22 -7.00 -16.51 -4.02
CA LYS A 22 -5.86 -16.76 -4.90
C LYS A 22 -5.68 -15.56 -5.81
N ALA A 23 -4.50 -14.96 -5.80
CA ALA A 23 -4.21 -13.79 -6.63
C ALA A 23 -4.43 -14.10 -8.11
N THR A 24 -5.09 -13.17 -8.79
CA THR A 24 -5.38 -13.19 -10.23
C THR A 24 -4.78 -11.97 -10.91
N THR A 25 -4.87 -11.91 -12.22
CA THR A 25 -4.35 -10.82 -13.04
C THR A 25 -5.48 -10.16 -13.83
N HIS A 26 -5.24 -8.96 -14.41
CA HIS A 26 -6.22 -8.32 -15.28
C HIS A 26 -6.52 -9.12 -16.56
N GLN A 27 -5.63 -10.02 -16.98
CA GLN A 27 -5.83 -10.87 -18.16
C GLN A 27 -6.73 -12.06 -17.85
N ASP A 28 -6.64 -12.61 -16.64
CA ASP A 28 -7.49 -13.71 -16.14
C ASP A 28 -7.99 -13.34 -14.74
N PRO A 29 -9.02 -12.46 -14.65
CA PRO A 29 -9.34 -11.77 -13.39
C PRO A 29 -10.18 -12.57 -12.41
N THR A 30 -10.84 -13.64 -12.86
CA THR A 30 -11.82 -14.37 -12.04
C THR A 30 -11.62 -15.88 -12.09
N TYR A 31 -12.04 -16.55 -11.03
CA TYR A 31 -12.20 -18.00 -10.97
C TYR A 31 -13.44 -18.33 -10.15
N ALA A 32 -13.93 -19.57 -10.25
CA ALA A 32 -15.08 -20.02 -9.48
C ALA A 32 -14.72 -21.19 -8.57
N ILE A 33 -15.18 -21.13 -7.31
CA ILE A 33 -15.13 -22.24 -6.34
C ILE A 33 -16.55 -22.38 -5.78
N ASP A 34 -17.09 -23.60 -5.78
CA ASP A 34 -18.46 -23.90 -5.35
C ASP A 34 -19.50 -22.98 -5.99
N GLU A 35 -19.31 -22.72 -7.30
CA GLU A 35 -20.17 -21.83 -8.10
C GLU A 35 -20.22 -20.37 -7.61
N VAL A 36 -19.29 -19.96 -6.75
CA VAL A 36 -19.06 -18.57 -6.31
C VAL A 36 -17.89 -17.98 -7.09
N ILE A 37 -18.12 -16.84 -7.72
CA ILE A 37 -17.13 -16.14 -8.53
C ILE A 37 -16.20 -15.34 -7.60
N HIS A 38 -14.91 -15.54 -7.73
CA HIS A 38 -13.87 -14.82 -7.02
C HIS A 38 -13.18 -13.84 -7.95
N TYR A 39 -13.09 -12.57 -7.56
CA TYR A 39 -12.30 -11.53 -8.20
C TYR A 39 -11.20 -11.10 -7.24
N CYS A 40 -9.97 -11.48 -7.53
CA CYS A 40 -8.81 -11.35 -6.66
C CYS A 40 -7.62 -10.73 -7.39
N VAL A 41 -7.84 -9.70 -8.20
CA VAL A 41 -6.79 -9.01 -8.95
C VAL A 41 -5.92 -8.19 -8.00
N ALA A 42 -4.63 -8.47 -7.94
CA ALA A 42 -3.69 -7.84 -7.01
C ALA A 42 -3.51 -6.32 -7.24
N ASN A 43 -3.80 -5.82 -8.44
CA ASN A 43 -3.73 -4.40 -8.77
C ASN A 43 -5.07 -3.92 -9.34
N MET A 44 -6.12 -3.96 -8.55
CA MET A 44 -7.46 -3.49 -8.97
C MET A 44 -7.46 -2.05 -9.50
N PRO A 45 -6.73 -1.07 -8.90
CA PRO A 45 -6.66 0.29 -9.43
C PRO A 45 -6.13 0.38 -10.86
N GLY A 46 -5.33 -0.58 -11.30
CA GLY A 46 -4.82 -0.66 -12.67
C GLY A 46 -5.90 -0.85 -13.73
N ALA A 47 -7.11 -1.33 -13.35
CA ALA A 47 -8.25 -1.44 -14.27
C ALA A 47 -8.89 -0.08 -14.59
N VAL A 48 -8.66 0.94 -13.76
CA VAL A 48 -9.18 2.31 -13.91
C VAL A 48 -8.06 3.35 -13.74
N PRO A 49 -7.00 3.31 -14.55
CA PRO A 49 -5.74 3.99 -14.29
C PRO A 49 -5.88 5.52 -14.19
N ARG A 50 -6.76 6.11 -15.00
CA ARG A 50 -7.00 7.56 -14.93
C ARG A 50 -7.59 7.98 -13.59
N THR A 51 -8.66 7.31 -13.13
CA THR A 51 -9.31 7.62 -11.85
C THR A 51 -8.35 7.38 -10.70
N SER A 52 -7.64 6.26 -10.72
CA SER A 52 -6.68 5.90 -9.67
C SER A 52 -5.51 6.86 -9.58
N ALA A 53 -4.96 7.31 -10.71
CA ALA A 53 -3.87 8.28 -10.73
C ALA A 53 -4.30 9.63 -10.14
N PHE A 54 -5.48 10.14 -10.51
CA PHE A 54 -5.99 11.39 -9.92
C PHE A 54 -6.30 11.26 -8.43
N ALA A 55 -6.91 10.16 -8.01
CA ALA A 55 -7.22 9.91 -6.60
C ALA A 55 -5.95 9.86 -5.75
N LEU A 56 -4.94 9.09 -6.20
CA LEU A 56 -3.65 8.99 -5.53
C LEU A 56 -2.92 10.34 -5.49
N ASN A 57 -2.87 11.05 -6.63
CA ASN A 57 -2.23 12.35 -6.70
C ASN A 57 -2.89 13.36 -5.75
N ASN A 58 -4.22 13.43 -5.71
CA ASN A 58 -4.94 14.33 -4.81
C ASN A 58 -4.65 14.02 -3.33
N ALA A 59 -4.51 12.74 -2.97
CA ALA A 59 -4.20 12.33 -1.61
C ALA A 59 -2.74 12.61 -1.22
N THR A 60 -1.79 12.50 -2.16
CA THR A 60 -0.35 12.61 -1.87
C THR A 60 0.21 14.02 -2.08
N LEU A 61 -0.40 14.82 -2.96
CA LEU A 61 0.08 16.16 -3.32
C LEU A 61 0.31 17.10 -2.13
N PRO A 62 -0.54 17.15 -1.10
CA PRO A 62 -0.28 18.00 0.09
C PRO A 62 1.06 17.69 0.77
N TYR A 63 1.39 16.41 0.88
CA TYR A 63 2.66 15.96 1.49
C TYR A 63 3.86 16.29 0.60
N VAL A 64 3.74 16.07 -0.70
CA VAL A 64 4.79 16.45 -1.68
C VAL A 64 5.04 17.95 -1.63
N THR A 65 3.98 18.75 -1.61
CA THR A 65 4.07 20.22 -1.52
C THR A 65 4.70 20.65 -0.18
N SER A 66 4.35 20.01 0.91
CA SER A 66 4.95 20.29 2.23
C SER A 66 6.47 20.05 2.21
N ILE A 67 6.90 18.92 1.69
CA ILE A 67 8.33 18.58 1.56
C ILE A 67 9.04 19.55 0.62
N ALA A 68 8.44 19.89 -0.50
CA ALA A 68 9.02 20.83 -1.47
C ALA A 68 9.23 22.25 -0.90
N ASN A 69 8.28 22.72 -0.09
CA ASN A 69 8.32 24.08 0.48
C ASN A 69 9.24 24.19 1.70
N MET A 70 9.27 23.18 2.56
CA MET A 70 9.97 23.25 3.84
C MET A 70 11.27 22.44 3.88
N GLY A 71 11.49 21.59 2.89
CA GLY A 71 12.54 20.56 2.91
C GLY A 71 12.15 19.36 3.78
N VAL A 72 12.86 18.25 3.57
CA VAL A 72 12.52 16.94 4.16
C VAL A 72 12.48 17.00 5.70
N LYS A 73 13.52 17.53 6.34
CA LYS A 73 13.65 17.53 7.81
C LYS A 73 12.53 18.29 8.50
N GLU A 74 12.25 19.49 8.05
CA GLU A 74 11.23 20.34 8.67
C GLU A 74 9.80 19.81 8.40
N ALA A 75 9.55 19.29 7.20
CA ALA A 75 8.27 18.66 6.89
C ALA A 75 7.99 17.45 7.80
N LEU A 76 8.99 16.58 8.00
CA LEU A 76 8.86 15.40 8.85
C LEU A 76 8.71 15.76 10.33
N LYS A 77 9.40 16.78 10.83
CA LYS A 77 9.26 17.27 12.22
C LYS A 77 7.89 17.87 12.49
N LYS A 78 7.27 18.49 11.47
CA LYS A 78 5.99 19.18 11.59
C LYS A 78 4.79 18.24 11.51
N ASP A 79 4.94 17.10 10.87
CA ASP A 79 3.85 16.14 10.63
C ASP A 79 4.27 14.74 11.08
N ASP A 80 3.72 14.30 12.22
CA ASP A 80 3.97 12.97 12.80
C ASP A 80 3.51 11.83 11.88
N GLY A 81 2.46 12.04 11.09
CA GLY A 81 1.98 11.09 10.11
C GLY A 81 3.01 10.88 8.99
N LEU A 82 3.55 11.98 8.49
CA LEU A 82 4.61 11.95 7.47
C LEU A 82 5.89 11.34 8.04
N LEU A 83 6.25 11.65 9.29
CA LEU A 83 7.42 11.06 9.98
C LEU A 83 7.31 9.54 10.10
N LYS A 84 6.12 9.01 10.42
CA LYS A 84 5.87 7.56 10.46
C LYS A 84 6.02 6.88 9.11
N GLY A 85 5.88 7.62 8.02
CA GLY A 85 6.12 7.13 6.65
C GLY A 85 7.60 7.05 6.27
N LEU A 86 8.52 7.57 7.07
CA LEU A 86 9.95 7.55 6.77
C LEU A 86 10.51 6.14 6.97
N ASN A 87 10.81 5.46 5.88
CA ASN A 87 11.33 4.09 5.92
C ASN A 87 12.85 4.02 5.96
N ILE A 88 13.53 4.91 5.22
CA ILE A 88 15.00 4.95 5.13
C ILE A 88 15.45 6.41 5.07
N HIS A 89 16.46 6.76 5.86
CA HIS A 89 17.11 8.06 5.81
C HIS A 89 18.62 7.91 5.96
N SER A 90 19.39 8.50 5.05
CA SER A 90 20.85 8.45 5.07
C SER A 90 21.44 7.04 5.27
N GLY A 91 20.88 6.04 4.59
CA GLY A 91 21.28 4.64 4.67
C GLY A 91 20.84 3.88 5.93
N LYS A 92 20.13 4.52 6.86
CA LYS A 92 19.57 3.90 8.07
C LYS A 92 18.12 3.53 7.85
N VAL A 93 17.70 2.34 8.32
CA VAL A 93 16.30 1.91 8.29
C VAL A 93 15.57 2.51 9.49
N THR A 94 14.54 3.31 9.22
CA THR A 94 13.82 4.11 10.22
C THR A 94 12.39 3.67 10.46
N HIS A 95 11.98 2.54 9.88
CA HIS A 95 10.68 1.92 10.10
C HIS A 95 10.87 0.51 10.68
N GLN A 96 10.29 0.25 11.87
CA GLN A 96 10.53 -0.99 12.63
C GLN A 96 10.15 -2.26 11.85
N ALA A 97 8.97 -2.28 11.21
CA ALA A 97 8.55 -3.45 10.45
C ALA A 97 9.46 -3.75 9.25
N VAL A 98 9.96 -2.70 8.59
CA VAL A 98 10.92 -2.83 7.48
C VAL A 98 12.26 -3.38 7.99
N ALA A 99 12.74 -2.86 9.13
CA ALA A 99 13.97 -3.35 9.75
C ALA A 99 13.87 -4.84 10.09
N THR A 100 12.75 -5.26 10.67
CA THR A 100 12.48 -6.66 11.01
C THR A 100 12.44 -7.54 9.77
N ALA A 101 11.68 -7.14 8.74
CA ALA A 101 11.53 -7.92 7.50
C ALA A 101 12.86 -8.07 6.75
N LEU A 102 13.69 -7.03 6.74
CA LEU A 102 14.99 -7.02 6.07
C LEU A 102 16.16 -7.50 6.94
N LYS A 103 15.87 -7.86 8.21
CA LYS A 103 16.90 -8.24 9.21
C LYS A 103 18.00 -7.18 9.32
N LYS A 104 17.60 -5.90 9.37
CA LYS A 104 18.48 -4.74 9.50
C LYS A 104 18.30 -4.08 10.87
N THR A 105 19.31 -3.31 11.29
CA THR A 105 19.21 -2.49 12.51
C THR A 105 18.16 -1.40 12.33
N TYR A 106 17.25 -1.28 13.29
CA TYR A 106 16.29 -0.19 13.36
C TYR A 106 16.91 1.05 14.00
N HIS A 107 16.62 2.20 13.46
CA HIS A 107 16.97 3.51 14.01
C HIS A 107 15.70 4.36 14.12
N PRO A 108 15.38 4.96 15.30
CA PRO A 108 14.21 5.83 15.39
C PRO A 108 14.30 6.98 14.38
N ALA A 109 13.20 7.22 13.65
CA ALA A 109 13.18 8.21 12.57
C ALA A 109 13.59 9.60 13.06
N ILE A 110 13.12 10.01 14.24
CA ILE A 110 13.40 11.32 14.82
C ILE A 110 14.90 11.53 15.13
N ASP A 111 15.61 10.46 15.48
CA ASP A 111 17.04 10.53 15.79
C ASP A 111 17.92 10.61 14.53
N CYS A 112 17.31 10.43 13.36
CA CYS A 112 17.99 10.44 12.07
C CYS A 112 17.81 11.77 11.31
N LEU A 113 16.98 12.69 11.80
CA LEU A 113 16.71 14.01 11.21
C LEU A 113 17.66 15.06 11.77
#